data_51fdf11ade1701cf1d372e9c9dfc90f2
#
_entry.id   51fdf11ade1701cf1d372e9c9dfc90f2
#
_cell.length_a   1.000
_cell.length_b   1.000
_cell.length_c   1.000
_cell.angle_alpha   90.00
_cell.angle_beta   90.00
_cell.angle_gamma   90.00
#
_symmetry.space_group_name_H-M   'P 1'
#
loop_
_entity.id
_entity.type
_entity.pdbx_description
1 polymer ?
#
loop_
_entity_poly.entity_id
_entity_poly.type
_entity_poly.pdbx_seq_one_letter_code
_entity_poly.pdbx_strand_id
1 'polypeptide(L)'
;MKVYLTILVFLLPVCISAQTNADTTYKPVDYPNGYTSQLNVVYTTVNGWEGKVDLYLPPKTNKPTPVVINIHGGGWKNGVKESQGGFSSFFKAGFAVANIEYRLTSQATAPAAVEDTRCALIYLIKNAAALNIDVNKIVIMGGSAGGHLALMGGLLANDHRFDTNCPGVENIKVAAIIDKYGITDVWDWGNGVKIKSKSARNWLGTKATDKDFAASVSPITYVNKSSPPVFIVHGDADPTVPYQQSVDLHKKLLEAGVKTEFITVPGGLHGKFDKEKNTEINSAIMKFISELL
;
A
#
# COMPACT_ATOMS: atom_id res chain seq x y z
N MET A 1 -68.29 11.42 36.40
CA MET A 1 -67.25 12.04 35.52
C MET A 1 -65.91 11.41 35.84
N LYS A 2 -65.41 10.52 34.99
CA LYS A 2 -64.07 9.91 35.18
C LYS A 2 -63.07 10.68 34.28
N VAL A 3 -62.14 11.31 34.91
CA VAL A 3 -61.01 12.03 34.19
C VAL A 3 -59.92 11.03 33.93
N TYR A 4 -59.60 10.77 32.64
CA TYR A 4 -58.46 9.97 32.24
C TYR A 4 -57.26 10.92 32.03
N LEU A 5 -56.23 10.74 32.85
CA LEU A 5 -54.96 11.45 32.73
C LEU A 5 -54.06 10.68 31.72
N THR A 6 -53.87 11.23 30.53
CA THR A 6 -52.97 10.66 29.52
C THR A 6 -51.56 11.16 29.80
N ILE A 7 -50.67 10.26 30.23
CA ILE A 7 -49.26 10.55 30.41
C ILE A 7 -48.58 10.38 29.05
N LEU A 8 -48.09 11.48 28.49
CA LEU A 8 -47.27 11.50 27.25
C LEU A 8 -45.80 11.24 27.62
N VAL A 9 -45.29 10.04 27.31
CA VAL A 9 -43.89 9.71 27.52
C VAL A 9 -43.08 10.18 26.30
N PHE A 10 -42.28 11.23 26.48
CA PHE A 10 -41.30 11.67 25.49
C PHE A 10 -40.09 10.75 25.55
N LEU A 11 -39.92 9.89 24.55
CA LEU A 11 -38.66 9.17 24.29
C LEU A 11 -37.68 10.11 23.60
N LEU A 12 -36.71 10.62 24.34
CA LEU A 12 -35.54 11.29 23.76
C LEU A 12 -34.62 10.25 23.11
N PRO A 13 -34.19 10.45 21.87
CA PRO A 13 -33.20 9.58 21.27
C PRO A 13 -31.85 9.75 21.98
N VAL A 14 -31.37 8.71 22.64
CA VAL A 14 -30.02 8.63 23.16
C VAL A 14 -29.11 8.41 21.98
N CYS A 15 -28.46 9.47 21.49
CA CYS A 15 -27.32 9.34 20.58
C CYS A 15 -26.17 8.69 21.35
N ILE A 16 -26.01 7.38 21.22
CA ILE A 16 -24.79 6.68 21.63
C ILE A 16 -23.71 7.06 20.62
N SER A 17 -22.90 8.06 20.92
CA SER A 17 -21.64 8.26 20.24
C SER A 17 -20.74 7.08 20.60
N ALA A 18 -20.53 6.17 19.65
CA ALA A 18 -19.51 5.15 19.76
C ALA A 18 -18.15 5.87 19.80
N GLN A 19 -17.61 6.05 21.00
CA GLN A 19 -16.19 6.36 21.16
C GLN A 19 -15.42 5.13 20.67
N THR A 20 -14.91 5.21 19.45
CA THR A 20 -13.87 4.30 18.99
C THR A 20 -12.66 4.54 19.89
N ASN A 21 -12.32 3.57 20.74
CA ASN A 21 -11.06 3.58 21.46
C ASN A 21 -9.96 3.64 20.39
N ALA A 22 -9.32 4.80 20.25
CA ALA A 22 -8.12 4.92 19.44
C ALA A 22 -7.11 3.93 20.01
N ASP A 23 -6.54 3.07 19.19
CA ASP A 23 -5.46 2.18 19.58
C ASP A 23 -4.26 3.04 19.98
N THR A 24 -4.07 3.23 21.29
CA THR A 24 -3.01 4.08 21.87
C THR A 24 -1.62 3.44 21.79
N THR A 25 -1.52 2.25 21.19
CA THR A 25 -0.27 1.48 21.06
C THR A 25 0.69 2.14 20.07
N TYR A 26 0.16 2.90 19.08
CA TYR A 26 0.96 3.53 18.03
C TYR A 26 0.95 5.05 18.17
N LYS A 27 2.14 5.65 17.88
CA LYS A 27 2.26 7.10 17.84
C LYS A 27 1.45 7.65 16.65
N PRO A 28 0.54 8.60 16.86
CA PRO A 28 -0.16 9.26 15.75
C PRO A 28 0.80 9.83 14.71
N VAL A 29 0.39 9.82 13.45
CA VAL A 29 1.16 10.47 12.38
C VAL A 29 1.19 11.97 12.63
N ASP A 30 2.40 12.52 12.71
CA ASP A 30 2.63 13.96 12.82
C ASP A 30 2.62 14.58 11.42
N TYR A 31 1.72 15.53 11.16
CA TYR A 31 1.56 16.22 9.88
C TYR A 31 1.51 17.73 10.06
N PRO A 32 1.91 18.53 9.03
CA PRO A 32 2.02 19.98 9.13
C PRO A 32 0.69 20.67 9.38
N ASN A 33 0.76 21.87 9.98
CA ASN A 33 -0.39 22.75 10.11
C ASN A 33 -1.01 23.02 8.72
N GLY A 34 -2.34 23.02 8.67
CA GLY A 34 -3.11 23.20 7.45
C GLY A 34 -3.46 21.88 6.74
N TYR A 35 -2.79 20.77 7.04
CA TYR A 35 -3.25 19.45 6.64
C TYR A 35 -4.48 19.05 7.46
N THR A 36 -5.33 18.22 6.84
CA THR A 36 -6.47 17.57 7.53
C THR A 36 -6.33 16.07 7.43
N SER A 37 -6.86 15.35 8.41
CA SER A 37 -6.90 13.89 8.37
C SER A 37 -8.33 13.37 8.30
N GLN A 38 -8.52 12.30 7.54
CA GLN A 38 -9.73 11.48 7.54
C GLN A 38 -9.28 10.05 7.86
N LEU A 39 -9.51 9.62 9.08
CA LEU A 39 -9.03 8.34 9.57
C LEU A 39 -10.10 7.25 9.40
N ASN A 40 -9.64 6.01 9.14
CA ASN A 40 -10.51 4.84 9.00
C ASN A 40 -11.59 4.98 7.91
N VAL A 41 -11.29 5.67 6.83
CA VAL A 41 -12.20 5.76 5.69
C VAL A 41 -12.29 4.39 5.01
N VAL A 42 -13.50 3.85 4.88
CA VAL A 42 -13.72 2.55 4.23
C VAL A 42 -13.57 2.71 2.71
N TYR A 43 -12.58 2.04 2.13
CA TYR A 43 -12.34 2.04 0.69
C TYR A 43 -12.97 0.82 -0.03
N THR A 44 -13.22 -0.26 0.70
CA THR A 44 -13.91 -1.46 0.21
C THR A 44 -14.54 -2.25 1.36
N THR A 45 -15.56 -3.04 1.04
CA THR A 45 -16.13 -4.03 1.97
C THR A 45 -16.24 -5.38 1.27
N VAL A 46 -15.64 -6.42 1.85
CA VAL A 46 -15.61 -7.78 1.27
C VAL A 46 -15.96 -8.78 2.37
N ASN A 47 -17.05 -9.51 2.21
CA ASN A 47 -17.51 -10.54 3.15
C ASN A 47 -17.55 -10.06 4.61
N GLY A 48 -17.99 -8.81 4.84
CA GLY A 48 -18.07 -8.19 6.17
C GLY A 48 -16.77 -7.60 6.71
N TRP A 49 -15.64 -7.78 6.02
CA TRP A 49 -14.42 -7.05 6.33
C TRP A 49 -14.43 -5.68 5.63
N GLU A 50 -14.07 -4.65 6.38
CA GLU A 50 -13.92 -3.29 5.87
C GLU A 50 -12.44 -2.96 5.69
N GLY A 51 -12.02 -2.72 4.45
CA GLY A 51 -10.69 -2.18 4.13
C GLY A 51 -10.65 -0.69 4.41
N LYS A 52 -9.72 -0.24 5.27
CA LYS A 52 -9.65 1.15 5.72
C LYS A 52 -8.39 1.85 5.26
N VAL A 53 -8.52 3.14 5.00
CA VAL A 53 -7.42 4.03 4.66
C VAL A 53 -7.45 5.25 5.59
N ASP A 54 -6.28 5.67 6.04
CA ASP A 54 -6.08 6.98 6.66
C ASP A 54 -5.59 7.96 5.59
N LEU A 55 -6.33 9.02 5.39
CA LEU A 55 -6.02 10.07 4.43
C LEU A 55 -5.49 11.30 5.17
N TYR A 56 -4.34 11.80 4.73
CA TYR A 56 -3.75 13.06 5.18
C TYR A 56 -3.69 13.99 3.97
N LEU A 57 -4.51 15.03 3.99
CA LEU A 57 -4.77 15.89 2.82
C LEU A 57 -4.20 17.28 3.06
N PRO A 58 -3.40 17.84 2.14
CA PRO A 58 -2.96 19.23 2.22
C PRO A 58 -4.14 20.19 2.04
N PRO A 59 -3.95 21.49 2.34
CA PRO A 59 -4.95 22.52 2.06
C PRO A 59 -5.40 22.46 0.60
N LYS A 60 -6.72 22.50 0.36
CA LYS A 60 -7.26 22.52 -1.00
C LYS A 60 -6.79 23.76 -1.75
N THR A 61 -6.32 23.55 -2.95
CA THR A 61 -5.94 24.60 -3.90
C THR A 61 -6.72 24.41 -5.22
N ASN A 62 -6.54 25.34 -6.16
CA ASN A 62 -7.12 25.21 -7.51
C ASN A 62 -6.42 24.14 -8.37
N LYS A 63 -5.32 23.56 -7.87
CA LYS A 63 -4.58 22.49 -8.55
C LYS A 63 -4.72 21.19 -7.75
N PRO A 64 -5.07 20.08 -8.40
CA PRO A 64 -5.07 18.77 -7.75
C PRO A 64 -3.68 18.41 -7.23
N THR A 65 -3.63 17.65 -6.15
CA THR A 65 -2.45 17.32 -5.35
C THR A 65 -1.93 15.93 -5.72
N PRO A 66 -0.61 15.71 -5.83
CA PRO A 66 -0.06 14.38 -5.92
C PRO A 66 -0.38 13.58 -4.65
N VAL A 67 -0.49 12.26 -4.77
CA VAL A 67 -0.76 11.38 -3.63
C VAL A 67 0.21 10.22 -3.58
N VAL A 68 0.64 9.85 -2.38
CA VAL A 68 1.36 8.60 -2.12
C VAL A 68 0.45 7.63 -1.38
N ILE A 69 0.31 6.41 -1.93
CA ILE A 69 -0.31 5.27 -1.24
C ILE A 69 0.81 4.54 -0.51
N ASN A 70 0.71 4.44 0.82
CA ASN A 70 1.66 3.69 1.63
C ASN A 70 1.03 2.36 2.08
N ILE A 71 1.79 1.28 1.95
CA ILE A 71 1.36 -0.09 2.24
C ILE A 71 2.32 -0.71 3.26
N HIS A 72 1.79 -1.14 4.40
CA HIS A 72 2.62 -1.74 5.44
C HIS A 72 3.16 -3.12 5.06
N GLY A 73 4.29 -3.50 5.65
CA GLY A 73 4.85 -4.85 5.57
C GLY A 73 4.22 -5.83 6.56
N GLY A 74 4.95 -6.91 6.86
CA GLY A 74 4.54 -7.90 7.88
C GLY A 74 4.23 -9.29 7.32
N GLY A 75 4.76 -9.63 6.12
CA GLY A 75 4.62 -10.95 5.49
C GLY A 75 3.18 -11.35 5.19
N TRP A 76 2.33 -10.37 4.91
CA TRP A 76 0.87 -10.48 4.71
C TRP A 76 0.12 -11.10 5.90
N LYS A 77 0.79 -11.31 7.03
CA LYS A 77 0.25 -11.95 8.22
C LYS A 77 0.06 -10.97 9.37
N ASN A 78 0.91 -9.97 9.45
CA ASN A 78 0.95 -8.99 10.53
C ASN A 78 1.04 -7.58 9.95
N GLY A 79 0.91 -6.59 10.83
CA GLY A 79 1.00 -5.20 10.47
C GLY A 79 -0.35 -4.53 10.48
N VAL A 80 -0.31 -3.23 10.66
CA VAL A 80 -1.46 -2.32 10.66
C VAL A 80 -1.01 -0.98 10.11
N LYS A 81 -1.92 -0.23 9.52
CA LYS A 81 -1.62 1.11 8.99
C LYS A 81 -1.14 2.07 10.09
N GLU A 82 -1.65 1.94 11.31
CA GLU A 82 -1.29 2.78 12.46
C GLU A 82 0.19 2.66 12.86
N SER A 83 0.85 1.53 12.54
CA SER A 83 2.29 1.35 12.77
C SER A 83 3.18 2.11 11.80
N GLN A 84 2.58 2.73 10.78
CA GLN A 84 3.30 3.42 9.73
C GLN A 84 3.45 4.91 10.02
N GLY A 85 4.57 5.46 9.61
CA GLY A 85 4.93 6.86 9.79
C GLY A 85 6.03 7.27 8.80
N GLY A 86 6.72 8.37 9.11
CA GLY A 86 7.85 8.82 8.29
C GLY A 86 7.43 9.52 7.01
N PHE A 87 6.22 10.08 6.95
CA PHE A 87 5.68 10.76 5.76
C PHE A 87 6.15 12.21 5.62
N SER A 88 7.03 12.71 6.50
CA SER A 88 7.42 14.13 6.55
C SER A 88 7.99 14.66 5.22
N SER A 89 8.72 13.84 4.46
CA SER A 89 9.26 14.24 3.15
C SER A 89 8.14 14.45 2.12
N PHE A 90 7.11 13.60 2.13
CA PHE A 90 5.94 13.74 1.28
C PHE A 90 5.11 14.96 1.68
N PHE A 91 4.88 15.17 2.97
CA PHE A 91 4.17 16.37 3.45
C PHE A 91 4.89 17.66 3.06
N LYS A 92 6.23 17.72 3.21
CA LYS A 92 7.04 18.87 2.78
C LYS A 92 6.96 19.14 1.29
N ALA A 93 6.77 18.09 0.48
CA ALA A 93 6.60 18.19 -0.96
C ALA A 93 5.12 18.44 -1.38
N GLY A 94 4.21 18.61 -0.43
CA GLY A 94 2.80 18.92 -0.70
C GLY A 94 1.95 17.73 -1.14
N PHE A 95 2.40 16.50 -0.88
CA PHE A 95 1.63 15.29 -1.22
C PHE A 95 0.50 15.05 -0.22
N ALA A 96 -0.63 14.56 -0.74
CA ALA A 96 -1.55 13.78 0.07
C ALA A 96 -0.92 12.42 0.40
N VAL A 97 -1.27 11.86 1.55
CA VAL A 97 -0.86 10.50 1.95
C VAL A 97 -2.09 9.65 2.18
N ALA A 98 -2.14 8.48 1.56
CA ALA A 98 -3.15 7.45 1.76
C ALA A 98 -2.46 6.22 2.38
N ASN A 99 -2.65 6.02 3.66
CA ASN A 99 -2.03 4.92 4.41
C ASN A 99 -3.05 3.80 4.59
N ILE A 100 -2.86 2.68 3.90
CA ILE A 100 -3.87 1.63 3.77
C ILE A 100 -3.59 0.42 4.66
N GLU A 101 -4.65 -0.25 5.08
CA GLU A 101 -4.63 -1.65 5.53
C GLU A 101 -5.09 -2.58 4.40
N TYR A 102 -4.87 -3.87 4.56
CA TYR A 102 -5.30 -4.91 3.65
C TYR A 102 -5.57 -6.21 4.42
N ARG A 103 -6.33 -7.15 3.85
CA ARG A 103 -6.64 -8.44 4.49
C ARG A 103 -5.37 -9.23 4.76
N LEU A 104 -5.16 -9.58 6.02
CA LEU A 104 -4.08 -10.45 6.46
C LEU A 104 -4.46 -11.92 6.25
N THR A 105 -3.45 -12.82 6.30
CA THR A 105 -3.66 -14.27 6.10
C THR A 105 -4.62 -14.93 7.10
N SER A 106 -4.85 -14.29 8.25
CA SER A 106 -5.88 -14.72 9.20
C SER A 106 -7.31 -14.45 8.71
N GLN A 107 -7.49 -13.54 7.75
CA GLN A 107 -8.76 -13.14 7.16
C GLN A 107 -8.95 -13.78 5.78
N ALA A 108 -7.92 -13.73 4.93
CA ALA A 108 -7.92 -14.35 3.61
C ALA A 108 -6.50 -14.59 3.08
N THR A 109 -6.32 -15.67 2.31
CA THR A 109 -5.06 -15.96 1.61
C THR A 109 -4.98 -15.20 0.28
N ALA A 110 -3.87 -15.34 -0.45
CA ALA A 110 -3.74 -14.76 -1.80
C ALA A 110 -4.95 -15.15 -2.68
N PRO A 111 -5.44 -14.23 -3.54
CA PRO A 111 -4.87 -12.92 -3.88
C PRO A 111 -5.43 -11.76 -3.05
N ALA A 112 -6.15 -11.98 -1.96
CA ALA A 112 -6.95 -10.99 -1.23
C ALA A 112 -6.25 -9.66 -0.96
N ALA A 113 -4.99 -9.68 -0.47
CA ALA A 113 -4.24 -8.46 -0.21
C ALA A 113 -3.90 -7.66 -1.49
N VAL A 114 -3.76 -8.35 -2.64
CA VAL A 114 -3.58 -7.69 -3.95
C VAL A 114 -4.88 -7.01 -4.37
N GLU A 115 -6.02 -7.69 -4.23
CA GLU A 115 -7.35 -7.14 -4.51
C GLU A 115 -7.61 -5.89 -3.66
N ASP A 116 -7.28 -5.93 -2.37
CA ASP A 116 -7.46 -4.80 -1.45
C ASP A 116 -6.59 -3.61 -1.84
N THR A 117 -5.33 -3.85 -2.20
CA THR A 117 -4.42 -2.80 -2.70
C THR A 117 -4.97 -2.15 -3.96
N ARG A 118 -5.48 -2.95 -4.89
CA ARG A 118 -6.12 -2.45 -6.11
C ARG A 118 -7.37 -1.64 -5.80
N CYS A 119 -8.20 -2.12 -4.87
CA CYS A 119 -9.40 -1.40 -4.45
C CYS A 119 -9.08 -0.06 -3.78
N ALA A 120 -8.01 0.03 -2.98
CA ALA A 120 -7.58 1.30 -2.40
C ALA A 120 -7.13 2.30 -3.48
N LEU A 121 -6.36 1.85 -4.48
CA LEU A 121 -5.97 2.67 -5.64
C LEU A 121 -7.20 3.15 -6.43
N ILE A 122 -8.12 2.24 -6.74
CA ILE A 122 -9.38 2.54 -7.45
C ILE A 122 -10.27 3.50 -6.65
N TYR A 123 -10.33 3.33 -5.32
CA TYR A 123 -11.05 4.26 -4.43
C TYR A 123 -10.52 5.69 -4.56
N LEU A 124 -9.20 5.88 -4.54
CA LEU A 124 -8.60 7.21 -4.69
C LEU A 124 -8.90 7.81 -6.06
N ILE A 125 -8.83 7.03 -7.13
CA ILE A 125 -9.16 7.48 -8.49
C ILE A 125 -10.62 7.92 -8.57
N LYS A 126 -11.56 7.13 -8.06
CA LYS A 126 -13.00 7.44 -8.06
C LYS A 126 -13.34 8.68 -7.24
N ASN A 127 -12.61 8.93 -6.17
CA ASN A 127 -12.85 10.05 -5.26
C ASN A 127 -11.89 11.23 -5.47
N ALA A 128 -11.09 11.21 -6.55
CA ALA A 128 -10.03 12.17 -6.79
C ALA A 128 -10.51 13.63 -6.78
N ALA A 129 -11.65 13.92 -7.37
CA ALA A 129 -12.23 15.27 -7.39
C ALA A 129 -12.61 15.76 -5.98
N ALA A 130 -13.24 14.90 -5.17
CA ALA A 130 -13.63 15.24 -3.79
C ALA A 130 -12.40 15.42 -2.88
N LEU A 131 -11.37 14.60 -3.09
CA LEU A 131 -10.11 14.61 -2.33
C LEU A 131 -9.09 15.62 -2.86
N ASN A 132 -9.38 16.28 -4.00
CA ASN A 132 -8.45 17.17 -4.70
C ASN A 132 -7.13 16.50 -5.07
N ILE A 133 -7.18 15.24 -5.56
CA ILE A 133 -6.03 14.42 -5.96
C ILE A 133 -5.87 14.42 -7.47
N ASP A 134 -4.61 14.50 -7.94
CA ASP A 134 -4.25 14.33 -9.35
C ASP A 134 -4.06 12.84 -9.65
N VAL A 135 -4.98 12.25 -10.41
CA VAL A 135 -4.94 10.84 -10.80
C VAL A 135 -3.73 10.46 -11.67
N ASN A 136 -3.05 11.45 -12.27
CA ASN A 136 -1.83 11.23 -13.04
C ASN A 136 -0.55 11.27 -12.17
N LYS A 137 -0.69 11.64 -10.90
CA LYS A 137 0.41 11.82 -9.94
C LYS A 137 0.25 10.93 -8.71
N ILE A 138 -0.17 9.69 -8.92
CA ILE A 138 -0.27 8.68 -7.87
C ILE A 138 1.04 7.92 -7.78
N VAL A 139 1.68 7.96 -6.61
CA VAL A 139 2.84 7.14 -6.25
C VAL A 139 2.35 6.03 -5.33
N ILE A 140 2.84 4.80 -5.52
CA ILE A 140 2.53 3.68 -4.63
C ILE A 140 3.81 3.16 -4.02
N MET A 141 3.85 2.98 -2.70
CA MET A 141 5.04 2.50 -2.01
C MET A 141 4.75 1.53 -0.88
N GLY A 142 5.75 0.72 -0.57
CA GLY A 142 5.70 -0.16 0.60
C GLY A 142 7.03 -0.85 0.86
N GLY A 143 7.11 -1.56 1.97
CA GLY A 143 8.28 -2.35 2.34
C GLY A 143 7.92 -3.82 2.55
N SER A 144 8.81 -4.76 2.18
CA SER A 144 8.58 -6.20 2.35
C SER A 144 7.29 -6.67 1.66
N ALA A 145 6.36 -7.28 2.36
CA ALA A 145 5.05 -7.60 1.82
C ALA A 145 4.32 -6.37 1.25
N GLY A 146 4.51 -5.17 1.85
CA GLY A 146 3.98 -3.92 1.30
C GLY A 146 4.66 -3.51 -0.01
N GLY A 147 5.97 -3.79 -0.16
CA GLY A 147 6.70 -3.59 -1.41
C GLY A 147 6.17 -4.49 -2.53
N HIS A 148 5.94 -5.76 -2.22
CA HIS A 148 5.23 -6.68 -3.12
C HIS A 148 3.87 -6.13 -3.55
N LEU A 149 3.06 -5.68 -2.60
CA LEU A 149 1.73 -5.14 -2.88
C LEU A 149 1.78 -3.83 -3.68
N ALA A 150 2.77 -2.97 -3.41
CA ALA A 150 3.00 -1.75 -4.19
C ALA A 150 3.35 -2.08 -5.65
N LEU A 151 4.24 -3.06 -5.86
CA LEU A 151 4.58 -3.56 -7.20
C LEU A 151 3.35 -4.17 -7.90
N MET A 152 2.58 -5.03 -7.23
CA MET A 152 1.35 -5.59 -7.80
C MET A 152 0.36 -4.49 -8.16
N GLY A 153 0.12 -3.54 -7.25
CA GLY A 153 -0.80 -2.42 -7.46
C GLY A 153 -0.47 -1.60 -8.70
N GLY A 154 0.82 -1.32 -8.93
CA GLY A 154 1.27 -0.48 -10.04
C GLY A 154 1.54 -1.24 -11.36
N LEU A 155 2.17 -2.43 -11.30
CA LEU A 155 2.56 -3.18 -12.50
C LEU A 155 1.37 -3.84 -13.22
N LEU A 156 0.29 -4.15 -12.51
CA LEU A 156 -0.95 -4.66 -13.13
C LEU A 156 -1.57 -3.66 -14.11
N ALA A 157 -1.37 -2.35 -13.89
CA ALA A 157 -1.95 -1.30 -14.73
C ALA A 157 -3.43 -1.59 -15.06
N ASN A 158 -3.74 -1.87 -16.33
CA ASN A 158 -5.10 -2.17 -16.80
C ASN A 158 -5.43 -3.67 -16.84
N ASP A 159 -4.66 -4.53 -16.15
CA ASP A 159 -5.05 -5.91 -15.92
C ASP A 159 -5.99 -5.95 -14.70
N HIS A 160 -7.27 -6.07 -14.98
CA HIS A 160 -8.35 -5.96 -13.99
C HIS A 160 -8.69 -7.27 -13.28
N ARG A 161 -7.86 -8.34 -13.42
CA ARG A 161 -8.13 -9.65 -12.83
C ARG A 161 -8.31 -9.65 -11.31
N PHE A 162 -7.76 -8.66 -10.62
CA PHE A 162 -7.88 -8.49 -9.17
C PHE A 162 -8.77 -7.29 -8.75
N ASP A 163 -9.55 -6.73 -9.67
CA ASP A 163 -10.40 -5.56 -9.41
C ASP A 163 -11.88 -5.94 -9.18
N THR A 164 -12.18 -7.22 -9.00
CA THR A 164 -13.55 -7.78 -8.94
C THR A 164 -14.40 -7.17 -7.82
N ASN A 165 -13.77 -6.80 -6.69
CA ASN A 165 -14.46 -6.19 -5.55
C ASN A 165 -14.64 -4.67 -5.69
N CYS A 166 -14.07 -4.04 -6.71
CA CYS A 166 -14.07 -2.58 -6.90
C CYS A 166 -14.05 -2.18 -8.38
N PRO A 167 -14.95 -2.70 -9.22
CA PRO A 167 -14.93 -2.47 -10.67
C PRO A 167 -15.20 -0.99 -11.02
N GLY A 168 -15.04 -0.65 -12.30
CA GLY A 168 -15.50 0.62 -12.88
C GLY A 168 -14.45 1.73 -12.96
N VAL A 169 -13.17 1.37 -13.04
CA VAL A 169 -12.07 2.22 -13.51
C VAL A 169 -11.32 1.47 -14.59
N GLU A 170 -11.38 1.94 -15.83
CA GLU A 170 -10.77 1.24 -16.97
C GLU A 170 -9.29 1.59 -17.16
N ASN A 171 -8.92 2.84 -16.85
CA ASN A 171 -7.55 3.34 -17.05
C ASN A 171 -6.89 3.62 -15.70
N ILE A 172 -6.10 2.66 -15.23
CA ILE A 172 -5.37 2.76 -13.99
C ILE A 172 -3.90 3.02 -14.30
N LYS A 173 -3.39 4.16 -13.84
CA LYS A 173 -1.99 4.55 -13.99
C LYS A 173 -1.42 4.96 -12.64
N VAL A 174 -0.17 4.61 -12.40
CA VAL A 174 0.63 5.17 -11.31
C VAL A 174 1.85 5.89 -11.90
N ALA A 175 2.23 7.00 -11.30
CA ALA A 175 3.36 7.80 -11.75
C ALA A 175 4.70 7.15 -11.41
N ALA A 176 4.77 6.46 -10.26
CA ALA A 176 5.93 5.72 -9.83
C ALA A 176 5.58 4.63 -8.80
N ILE A 177 6.41 3.60 -8.74
CA ILE A 177 6.38 2.57 -7.68
C ILE A 177 7.67 2.70 -6.86
N ILE A 178 7.55 2.69 -5.53
CA ILE A 178 8.68 2.67 -4.60
C ILE A 178 8.67 1.34 -3.87
N ASP A 179 9.55 0.45 -4.30
CA ASP A 179 9.74 -0.88 -3.70
C ASP A 179 10.88 -0.86 -2.70
N LYS A 180 10.58 -1.11 -1.43
CA LYS A 180 11.57 -1.27 -0.38
C LYS A 180 11.67 -2.74 0.01
N TYR A 181 12.71 -3.41 -0.46
CA TYR A 181 13.00 -4.82 -0.14
C TYR A 181 11.78 -5.75 -0.28
N GLY A 182 10.98 -5.55 -1.32
CA GLY A 182 9.77 -6.33 -1.59
C GLY A 182 10.03 -7.71 -2.18
N ILE A 183 9.00 -8.55 -2.13
CA ILE A 183 9.00 -9.86 -2.78
C ILE A 183 8.56 -9.67 -4.23
N THR A 184 9.34 -10.14 -5.19
CA THR A 184 9.08 -9.96 -6.62
C THR A 184 8.69 -11.24 -7.33
N ASP A 185 9.20 -12.39 -6.87
CA ASP A 185 8.82 -13.74 -7.28
C ASP A 185 8.41 -14.55 -6.05
N VAL A 186 7.11 -14.74 -5.87
CA VAL A 186 6.53 -15.45 -4.72
C VAL A 186 6.83 -16.93 -4.78
N TRP A 187 6.90 -17.52 -5.98
CA TRP A 187 7.25 -18.94 -6.14
C TRP A 187 8.68 -19.20 -5.70
N ASP A 188 9.65 -18.42 -6.21
CA ASP A 188 11.04 -18.59 -5.86
C ASP A 188 11.26 -18.41 -4.35
N TRP A 189 10.67 -17.37 -3.75
CA TRP A 189 10.79 -17.14 -2.31
C TRP A 189 10.11 -18.22 -1.46
N GLY A 190 8.97 -18.78 -1.92
CA GLY A 190 8.21 -19.80 -1.18
C GLY A 190 8.70 -21.22 -1.37
N ASN A 191 9.18 -21.57 -2.57
CA ASN A 191 9.47 -22.93 -3.00
C ASN A 191 10.83 -23.09 -3.68
N GLY A 192 11.64 -22.02 -3.73
CA GLY A 192 12.95 -22.04 -4.35
C GLY A 192 13.93 -23.01 -3.69
N VAL A 193 15.06 -23.24 -4.39
CA VAL A 193 16.09 -24.17 -3.94
C VAL A 193 16.81 -23.67 -2.69
N LYS A 194 17.05 -22.37 -2.60
CA LYS A 194 17.83 -21.74 -1.52
C LYS A 194 16.98 -21.34 -0.31
N ILE A 195 15.76 -20.93 -0.52
CA ILE A 195 14.86 -20.43 0.52
C ILE A 195 13.47 -21.04 0.34
N LYS A 196 12.87 -21.42 1.47
CA LYS A 196 11.48 -21.91 1.54
C LYS A 196 10.71 -21.10 2.58
N SER A 197 10.32 -19.89 2.19
CA SER A 197 9.62 -18.97 3.08
C SER A 197 8.28 -19.53 3.55
N LYS A 198 8.13 -19.67 4.86
CA LYS A 198 6.84 -20.01 5.46
C LYS A 198 5.79 -18.92 5.22
N SER A 199 6.21 -17.64 5.18
CA SER A 199 5.28 -16.53 4.94
C SER A 199 4.66 -16.60 3.55
N ALA A 200 5.46 -16.84 2.49
CA ALA A 200 4.94 -17.01 1.13
C ALA A 200 3.97 -18.20 1.04
N ARG A 201 4.35 -19.34 1.59
CA ARG A 201 3.51 -20.56 1.56
C ARG A 201 2.22 -20.39 2.36
N ASN A 202 2.26 -19.76 3.52
CA ASN A 202 1.06 -19.45 4.29
C ASN A 202 0.15 -18.47 3.55
N TRP A 203 0.73 -17.45 2.90
CA TRP A 203 -0.04 -16.48 2.13
C TRP A 203 -0.69 -17.11 0.89
N LEU A 204 0.02 -18.00 0.17
CA LEU A 204 -0.54 -18.76 -0.94
C LEU A 204 -1.62 -19.76 -0.48
N GLY A 205 -1.61 -20.19 0.79
CA GLY A 205 -2.59 -21.10 1.38
C GLY A 205 -2.64 -22.46 0.67
N THR A 206 -3.82 -22.91 0.29
CA THR A 206 -4.01 -24.18 -0.44
C THR A 206 -3.35 -24.20 -1.82
N LYS A 207 -2.96 -23.04 -2.34
CA LYS A 207 -2.27 -22.85 -3.63
C LYS A 207 -0.75 -22.80 -3.50
N ALA A 208 -0.18 -23.13 -2.33
CA ALA A 208 1.26 -23.00 -2.06
C ALA A 208 2.16 -23.84 -2.99
N THR A 209 1.63 -24.87 -3.63
CA THR A 209 2.33 -25.73 -4.62
C THR A 209 1.89 -25.50 -6.07
N ASP A 210 1.01 -24.54 -6.31
CA ASP A 210 0.54 -24.15 -7.63
C ASP A 210 1.44 -23.04 -8.17
N LYS A 211 2.35 -23.41 -9.09
CA LYS A 211 3.34 -22.50 -9.65
C LYS A 211 2.70 -21.39 -10.49
N ASP A 212 1.68 -21.73 -11.26
CA ASP A 212 1.01 -20.75 -12.14
C ASP A 212 0.24 -19.73 -11.30
N PHE A 213 -0.41 -20.18 -10.23
CA PHE A 213 -1.03 -19.27 -9.28
C PHE A 213 0.00 -18.37 -8.59
N ALA A 214 1.11 -18.92 -8.10
CA ALA A 214 2.17 -18.13 -7.50
C ALA A 214 2.75 -17.09 -8.48
N ALA A 215 2.92 -17.46 -9.77
CA ALA A 215 3.33 -16.54 -10.82
C ALA A 215 2.28 -15.43 -11.05
N SER A 216 0.99 -15.75 -10.97
CA SER A 216 -0.09 -14.77 -11.14
C SER A 216 -0.14 -13.70 -10.05
N VAL A 217 0.45 -13.96 -8.88
CA VAL A 217 0.60 -13.01 -7.78
C VAL A 217 2.04 -12.57 -7.56
N SER A 218 2.91 -12.75 -8.55
CA SER A 218 4.32 -12.34 -8.54
C SER A 218 4.52 -11.10 -9.41
N PRO A 219 4.91 -9.96 -8.84
CA PRO A 219 5.09 -8.69 -9.58
C PRO A 219 5.97 -8.80 -10.82
N ILE A 220 7.06 -9.56 -10.73
CA ILE A 220 8.02 -9.73 -11.83
C ILE A 220 7.36 -10.26 -13.11
N THR A 221 6.24 -10.97 -13.01
CA THR A 221 5.46 -11.50 -14.14
C THR A 221 4.89 -10.39 -15.02
N TYR A 222 4.56 -9.25 -14.44
CA TYR A 222 3.86 -8.15 -15.09
C TYR A 222 4.76 -7.06 -15.68
N VAL A 223 6.08 -7.17 -15.46
CA VAL A 223 7.04 -6.20 -16.03
C VAL A 223 7.00 -6.24 -17.55
N ASN A 224 6.74 -5.10 -18.16
CA ASN A 224 6.72 -4.88 -19.61
C ASN A 224 7.11 -3.43 -19.95
N LYS A 225 7.24 -3.10 -21.22
CA LYS A 225 7.65 -1.78 -21.70
C LYS A 225 6.73 -0.60 -21.29
N SER A 226 5.50 -0.89 -20.89
CA SER A 226 4.52 0.10 -20.43
C SER A 226 4.45 0.19 -18.91
N SER A 227 5.30 -0.54 -18.19
CA SER A 227 5.38 -0.48 -16.73
C SER A 227 5.76 0.93 -16.26
N PRO A 228 5.19 1.41 -15.16
CA PRO A 228 5.58 2.68 -14.57
C PRO A 228 7.03 2.65 -14.08
N PRO A 229 7.67 3.82 -13.92
CA PRO A 229 8.98 3.93 -13.29
C PRO A 229 9.03 3.27 -11.90
N VAL A 230 10.12 2.56 -11.58
CA VAL A 230 10.28 1.83 -10.32
C VAL A 230 11.57 2.24 -9.62
N PHE A 231 11.46 2.69 -8.36
CA PHE A 231 12.59 2.87 -7.46
C PHE A 231 12.67 1.67 -6.52
N ILE A 232 13.86 1.09 -6.38
CA ILE A 232 14.12 -0.10 -5.56
C ILE A 232 15.17 0.23 -4.51
N VAL A 233 14.97 -0.23 -3.27
CA VAL A 233 16.02 -0.22 -2.24
C VAL A 233 16.06 -1.56 -1.52
N HIS A 234 17.25 -2.14 -1.32
CA HIS A 234 17.42 -3.42 -0.63
C HIS A 234 18.78 -3.51 0.05
N GLY A 235 18.81 -4.08 1.25
CA GLY A 235 20.05 -4.45 1.94
C GLY A 235 20.61 -5.77 1.41
N ASP A 236 21.89 -5.82 1.06
CA ASP A 236 22.50 -7.01 0.47
C ASP A 236 22.77 -8.16 1.46
N ALA A 237 22.62 -7.89 2.78
CA ALA A 237 22.68 -8.87 3.85
C ALA A 237 21.27 -9.19 4.44
N ASP A 238 20.19 -8.96 3.68
CA ASP A 238 18.83 -9.22 4.13
C ASP A 238 18.58 -10.72 4.38
N PRO A 239 18.30 -11.13 5.64
CA PRO A 239 18.06 -12.52 5.97
C PRO A 239 16.62 -12.98 5.74
N THR A 240 15.72 -12.08 5.38
CA THR A 240 14.27 -12.33 5.29
C THR A 240 13.82 -12.47 3.84
N VAL A 241 14.04 -11.43 3.03
CA VAL A 241 13.76 -11.46 1.59
C VAL A 241 15.09 -11.45 0.86
N PRO A 242 15.38 -12.47 0.02
CA PRO A 242 16.66 -12.51 -0.70
C PRO A 242 16.88 -11.25 -1.52
N TYR A 243 18.04 -10.64 -1.36
CA TYR A 243 18.48 -9.50 -2.16
C TYR A 243 18.34 -9.74 -3.67
N GLN A 244 18.50 -11.01 -4.10
CA GLN A 244 18.36 -11.42 -5.49
C GLN A 244 16.97 -11.10 -6.07
N GLN A 245 15.92 -11.06 -5.26
CA GLN A 245 14.57 -10.67 -5.69
C GLN A 245 14.57 -9.26 -6.32
N SER A 246 15.26 -8.30 -5.70
CA SER A 246 15.39 -6.93 -6.22
C SER A 246 16.34 -6.84 -7.42
N VAL A 247 17.42 -7.63 -7.41
CA VAL A 247 18.36 -7.70 -8.56
C VAL A 247 17.62 -8.19 -9.81
N ASP A 248 16.84 -9.25 -9.69
CA ASP A 248 16.11 -9.84 -10.82
C ASP A 248 15.03 -8.90 -11.34
N LEU A 249 14.29 -8.23 -10.43
CA LEU A 249 13.32 -7.21 -10.81
C LEU A 249 13.98 -6.05 -11.57
N HIS A 250 15.08 -5.49 -11.01
CA HIS A 250 15.79 -4.38 -11.63
C HIS A 250 16.30 -4.74 -13.03
N LYS A 251 16.90 -5.91 -13.17
CA LYS A 251 17.35 -6.43 -14.47
C LYS A 251 16.19 -6.50 -15.47
N LYS A 252 15.06 -7.06 -15.07
CA LYS A 252 13.90 -7.21 -15.95
C LYS A 252 13.29 -5.87 -16.35
N LEU A 253 13.29 -4.87 -15.44
CA LEU A 253 12.85 -3.51 -15.74
C LEU A 253 13.76 -2.85 -16.77
N LEU A 254 15.09 -2.98 -16.64
CA LEU A 254 16.06 -2.48 -17.62
C LEU A 254 15.89 -3.12 -18.99
N GLU A 255 15.74 -4.45 -19.04
CA GLU A 255 15.49 -5.21 -20.28
C GLU A 255 14.18 -4.76 -20.97
N ALA A 256 13.17 -4.37 -20.19
CA ALA A 256 11.91 -3.82 -20.70
C ALA A 256 11.98 -2.33 -21.09
N GLY A 257 13.12 -1.65 -20.87
CA GLY A 257 13.30 -0.23 -21.13
C GLY A 257 12.56 0.70 -20.15
N VAL A 258 12.23 0.20 -18.96
CA VAL A 258 11.54 0.96 -17.90
C VAL A 258 12.56 1.79 -17.11
N LYS A 259 12.23 3.08 -16.83
CA LYS A 259 13.04 3.91 -15.93
C LYS A 259 13.06 3.27 -14.55
N THR A 260 14.24 2.92 -14.05
CA THR A 260 14.41 2.29 -12.73
C THR A 260 15.69 2.76 -12.07
N GLU A 261 15.62 2.95 -10.75
CA GLU A 261 16.78 3.18 -9.88
C GLU A 261 16.83 2.09 -8.83
N PHE A 262 18.04 1.63 -8.50
CA PHE A 262 18.23 0.60 -7.48
C PHE A 262 19.35 1.02 -6.52
N ILE A 263 18.99 1.21 -5.25
CA ILE A 263 19.95 1.44 -4.17
C ILE A 263 20.20 0.14 -3.42
N THR A 264 21.43 -0.36 -3.51
CA THR A 264 21.92 -1.41 -2.62
C THR A 264 22.43 -0.77 -1.34
N VAL A 265 22.00 -1.29 -0.18
CA VAL A 265 22.55 -0.90 1.12
C VAL A 265 23.55 -1.97 1.57
N PRO A 266 24.88 -1.70 1.50
CA PRO A 266 25.89 -2.69 1.87
C PRO A 266 25.77 -3.09 3.34
N GLY A 267 25.73 -4.41 3.62
CA GLY A 267 25.52 -4.97 4.98
C GLY A 267 24.14 -4.70 5.54
N GLY A 268 23.24 -4.05 4.80
CA GLY A 268 21.90 -3.73 5.23
C GLY A 268 21.04 -4.98 5.40
N LEU A 269 20.32 -5.05 6.55
CA LEU A 269 19.35 -6.08 6.83
C LEU A 269 17.96 -5.70 6.28
N HIS A 270 16.94 -6.50 6.60
CA HIS A 270 15.56 -6.29 6.16
C HIS A 270 14.95 -4.99 6.70
N GLY A 271 15.12 -3.89 5.95
CA GLY A 271 14.65 -2.55 6.32
C GLY A 271 15.27 -1.95 7.58
N LYS A 272 16.32 -2.57 8.10
CA LYS A 272 17.07 -2.08 9.26
C LYS A 272 18.32 -1.34 8.80
N PHE A 273 18.15 -0.08 8.45
CA PHE A 273 19.21 0.83 8.04
C PHE A 273 19.39 1.90 9.12
N ASP A 274 20.60 2.45 9.24
CA ASP A 274 20.86 3.55 10.14
C ASP A 274 20.11 4.83 9.70
N LYS A 275 20.10 5.83 10.60
CA LYS A 275 19.36 7.09 10.36
C LYS A 275 19.89 7.86 9.16
N GLU A 276 21.20 7.87 8.95
CA GLU A 276 21.86 8.59 7.86
C GLU A 276 21.48 7.96 6.52
N LYS A 277 21.60 6.64 6.43
CA LYS A 277 21.20 5.88 5.23
C LYS A 277 19.70 6.02 4.93
N ASN A 278 18.84 5.98 5.94
CA ASN A 278 17.41 6.23 5.74
C ASN A 278 17.13 7.65 5.22
N THR A 279 17.91 8.64 5.66
CA THR A 279 17.78 10.02 5.17
C THR A 279 18.22 10.14 3.71
N GLU A 280 19.33 9.49 3.35
CA GLU A 280 19.83 9.40 1.98
C GLU A 280 18.79 8.73 1.05
N ILE A 281 18.28 7.57 1.46
CA ILE A 281 17.25 6.83 0.70
C ILE A 281 16.00 7.69 0.49
N ASN A 282 15.49 8.34 1.55
CA ASN A 282 14.33 9.21 1.43
C ASN A 282 14.58 10.40 0.49
N SER A 283 15.77 10.98 0.50
CA SER A 283 16.15 12.05 -0.41
C SER A 283 16.21 11.57 -1.86
N ALA A 284 16.76 10.37 -2.10
CA ALA A 284 16.81 9.76 -3.42
C ALA A 284 15.40 9.42 -3.94
N ILE A 285 14.52 8.88 -3.09
CA ILE A 285 13.11 8.63 -3.44
C ILE A 285 12.43 9.93 -3.86
N MET A 286 12.57 11.01 -3.07
CA MET A 286 11.95 12.28 -3.40
C MET A 286 12.50 12.90 -4.67
N LYS A 287 13.82 12.76 -4.93
CA LYS A 287 14.45 13.18 -6.18
C LYS A 287 13.86 12.40 -7.36
N PHE A 288 13.84 11.07 -7.29
CA PHE A 288 13.27 10.19 -8.33
C PHE A 288 11.83 10.58 -8.68
N ILE A 289 10.99 10.79 -7.66
CA ILE A 289 9.59 11.21 -7.85
C ILE A 289 9.52 12.59 -8.50
N SER A 290 10.33 13.56 -8.06
CA SER A 290 10.30 14.94 -8.58
C SER A 290 10.71 15.04 -10.06
N GLU A 291 11.47 14.08 -10.57
CA GLU A 291 11.84 13.99 -11.98
C GLU A 291 10.72 13.43 -12.88
N LEU A 292 9.65 12.89 -12.27
CA LEU A 292 8.54 12.23 -12.96
C LEU A 292 7.24 13.04 -12.94
N LEU A 293 7.05 13.97 -11.96
CA LEU A 293 5.82 14.71 -11.69
C LEU A 293 5.91 16.18 -12.09
#